data_b9759e031ca8e1919c19e95770211c1f
#
_entry.id   b9759e031ca8e1919c19e95770211c1f
#
_cell.length_a   1.000
_cell.length_b   1.000
_cell.length_c   1.000
_cell.angle_alpha   90.00
_cell.angle_beta   90.00
_cell.angle_gamma   90.00
#
_symmetry.space_group_name_H-M   'P 1'
#
loop_
_entity.id
_entity.type
_entity.pdbx_description
1 polymer ?
#
loop_
_entity_poly.entity_id
_entity_poly.type
_entity_poly.pdbx_seq_one_letter_code
_entity_poly.pdbx_strand_id
1 'polypeptide(L)'
;MEQEKNVTKHMKATAYFLGFISFVLFVYILMALKEILVPVIIAIFLIYLLHPLMDYLKKQGVPKWASLLIILLVVAIIGYLTGLLVISAVGDVPDKMQAYSDNLSAFMAQILKPFDVTLREFASWFKIDIRRIKISTLFEKLFEAGVIQNLFNSLSSMLGDFFISLIFWVFMMLGKRKFEERLTVAFAEKSAMVKQNLLNINVQLQSYLIIKTILSLIVGIIVTLVLIIYNVDFALLWGLLTFVFNFIPNIGALIATIGPIMIALLQYGFGLTAISLAVVLFLVHNLVGNLIEPHYLGRHMDLSPVFVLFSLIFWGWIWGIVGMFLAVPIAAAMKILFSNIEPLKPIAILMGSKAQNINPIIFEPKNINEE
;
A
#
# COMPACT_ATOMS: atom_id res chain seq x y z
N MET A 1 39.92 28.06 24.22
CA MET A 1 39.93 26.82 23.39
C MET A 1 39.11 25.67 23.98
N GLU A 2 39.33 25.26 25.27
CA GLU A 2 38.60 24.13 25.89
C GLU A 2 37.13 24.51 26.24
N GLN A 3 36.88 25.72 26.70
CA GLN A 3 35.53 26.27 26.94
C GLN A 3 34.73 26.39 25.63
N GLU A 4 35.32 26.87 24.55
CA GLU A 4 34.65 26.96 23.23
C GLU A 4 34.30 25.60 22.65
N LYS A 5 35.17 24.60 22.79
CA LYS A 5 34.88 23.21 22.43
C LYS A 5 33.68 22.63 23.22
N ASN A 6 33.61 22.92 24.51
CA ASN A 6 32.50 22.48 25.35
C ASN A 6 31.17 23.16 24.97
N VAL A 7 31.18 24.48 24.76
CA VAL A 7 30.00 25.22 24.32
C VAL A 7 29.49 24.68 22.97
N THR A 8 30.38 24.43 22.01
CA THR A 8 30.02 23.87 20.68
C THR A 8 29.46 22.44 20.80
N LYS A 9 29.97 21.64 21.71
CA LYS A 9 29.48 20.27 21.99
C LYS A 9 28.06 20.31 22.59
N HIS A 10 27.81 21.20 23.56
CA HIS A 10 26.50 21.37 24.16
C HIS A 10 25.48 21.93 23.15
N MET A 11 25.87 22.88 22.32
CA MET A 11 25.01 23.41 21.25
C MET A 11 24.62 22.31 20.25
N LYS A 12 25.55 21.45 19.84
CA LYS A 12 25.26 20.30 18.97
C LYS A 12 24.32 19.30 19.63
N ALA A 13 24.57 18.95 20.90
CA ALA A 13 23.68 18.05 21.66
C ALA A 13 22.26 18.61 21.79
N THR A 14 22.12 19.91 22.09
CA THR A 14 20.82 20.60 22.16
C THR A 14 20.14 20.60 20.78
N ALA A 15 20.87 20.85 19.69
CA ALA A 15 20.31 20.80 18.33
C ALA A 15 19.80 19.41 17.96
N TYR A 16 20.53 18.35 18.29
CA TYR A 16 20.07 16.97 18.07
C TYR A 16 18.83 16.63 18.90
N PHE A 17 18.79 17.05 20.16
CA PHE A 17 17.63 16.83 21.03
C PHE A 17 16.38 17.57 20.54
N LEU A 18 16.54 18.85 20.15
CA LEU A 18 15.46 19.62 19.55
C LEU A 18 15.01 19.02 18.21
N GLY A 19 15.93 18.53 17.39
CA GLY A 19 15.62 17.82 16.14
C GLY A 19 14.81 16.55 16.39
N PHE A 20 15.18 15.77 17.42
CA PHE A 20 14.44 14.56 17.80
C PHE A 20 13.03 14.90 18.30
N ILE A 21 12.88 15.90 19.19
CA ILE A 21 11.56 16.35 19.66
C ILE A 21 10.71 16.83 18.48
N SER A 22 11.30 17.62 17.58
CA SER A 22 10.60 18.13 16.39
C SER A 22 10.13 16.99 15.48
N PHE A 23 10.93 15.93 15.33
CA PHE A 23 10.57 14.76 14.59
C PHE A 23 9.40 13.98 15.23
N VAL A 24 9.47 13.76 16.55
CA VAL A 24 8.37 13.10 17.29
C VAL A 24 7.08 13.89 17.19
N LEU A 25 7.17 15.23 17.36
CA LEU A 25 6.02 16.12 17.23
C LEU A 25 5.43 16.08 15.80
N PHE A 26 6.28 16.09 14.79
CA PHE A 26 5.88 15.97 13.39
C PHE A 26 5.12 14.67 13.12
N VAL A 27 5.65 13.53 13.62
CA VAL A 27 4.97 12.22 13.50
C VAL A 27 3.62 12.23 14.22
N TYR A 28 3.57 12.83 15.44
CA TYR A 28 2.31 12.96 16.17
C TYR A 28 1.28 13.79 15.38
N ILE A 29 1.71 14.91 14.77
CA ILE A 29 0.86 15.74 13.92
C ILE A 29 0.34 14.95 12.71
N LEU A 30 1.19 14.14 12.05
CA LEU A 30 0.78 13.28 10.94
C LEU A 30 -0.30 12.26 11.37
N MET A 31 -0.18 11.71 12.58
CA MET A 31 -1.17 10.78 13.14
C MET A 31 -2.48 11.52 13.50
N ALA A 32 -2.38 12.68 14.14
CA ALA A 32 -3.54 13.47 14.56
C ALA A 32 -4.36 14.01 13.37
N LEU A 33 -3.68 14.37 12.28
CA LEU A 33 -4.31 14.90 11.07
C LEU A 33 -4.61 13.85 10.00
N LYS A 34 -4.53 12.55 10.32
CA LYS A 34 -4.69 11.47 9.33
C LYS A 34 -6.00 11.58 8.53
N GLU A 35 -7.11 11.94 9.18
CA GLU A 35 -8.43 12.05 8.57
C GLU A 35 -8.51 13.13 7.47
N ILE A 36 -7.61 14.11 7.51
CA ILE A 36 -7.51 15.16 6.49
C ILE A 36 -6.38 14.85 5.51
N LEU A 37 -5.22 14.43 6.03
CA LEU A 37 -4.02 14.23 5.20
C LEU A 37 -4.16 13.03 4.26
N VAL A 38 -4.76 11.94 4.73
CA VAL A 38 -4.93 10.73 3.91
C VAL A 38 -5.77 11.02 2.67
N PRO A 39 -7.00 11.59 2.75
CA PRO A 39 -7.77 11.96 1.57
C PRO A 39 -7.06 12.95 0.64
N VAL A 40 -6.33 13.92 1.19
CA VAL A 40 -5.56 14.88 0.39
C VAL A 40 -4.45 14.20 -0.41
N ILE A 41 -3.70 13.29 0.21
CA ILE A 41 -2.62 12.56 -0.48
C ILE A 41 -3.19 11.60 -1.53
N ILE A 42 -4.28 10.90 -1.23
CA ILE A 42 -5.00 10.09 -2.23
C ILE A 42 -5.46 10.98 -3.40
N ALA A 43 -5.99 12.17 -3.13
CA ALA A 43 -6.39 13.12 -4.17
C ALA A 43 -5.21 13.54 -5.06
N ILE A 44 -4.03 13.77 -4.47
CA ILE A 44 -2.79 14.06 -5.22
C ILE A 44 -2.45 12.87 -6.14
N PHE A 45 -2.54 11.64 -5.65
CA PHE A 45 -2.27 10.45 -6.48
C PHE A 45 -3.31 10.25 -7.57
N LEU A 46 -4.57 10.53 -7.29
CA LEU A 46 -5.63 10.54 -8.31
C LEU A 46 -5.37 11.59 -9.40
N ILE A 47 -4.76 12.73 -9.08
CA ILE A 47 -4.34 13.72 -10.11
C ILE A 47 -3.37 13.06 -11.10
N TYR A 48 -2.35 12.35 -10.61
CA TYR A 48 -1.39 11.68 -11.49
C TYR A 48 -1.99 10.51 -12.25
N LEU A 49 -2.80 9.70 -11.59
CA LEU A 49 -3.43 8.52 -12.17
C LEU A 49 -4.45 8.87 -13.25
N LEU A 50 -5.30 9.89 -13.01
CA LEU A 50 -6.40 10.24 -13.89
C LEU A 50 -6.02 11.30 -14.94
N HIS A 51 -4.80 11.85 -14.86
CA HIS A 51 -4.32 12.86 -15.83
C HIS A 51 -4.34 12.39 -17.28
N PRO A 52 -3.87 11.18 -17.63
CA PRO A 52 -3.90 10.69 -18.99
C PRO A 52 -5.32 10.59 -19.56
N LEU A 53 -6.28 10.16 -18.73
CA LEU A 53 -7.68 10.07 -19.13
C LEU A 53 -8.27 11.46 -19.42
N MET A 54 -7.87 12.44 -18.62
CA MET A 54 -8.26 13.83 -18.80
C MET A 54 -7.68 14.41 -20.09
N ASP A 55 -6.43 14.12 -20.39
CA ASP A 55 -5.78 14.56 -21.64
C ASP A 55 -6.37 13.85 -22.86
N TYR A 56 -6.74 12.59 -22.75
CA TYR A 56 -7.45 11.85 -23.80
C TYR A 56 -8.80 12.51 -24.12
N LEU A 57 -9.62 12.81 -23.10
CA LEU A 57 -10.92 13.46 -23.31
C LEU A 57 -10.77 14.86 -23.93
N LYS A 58 -9.77 15.61 -23.51
CA LYS A 58 -9.46 16.94 -24.12
C LYS A 58 -9.08 16.82 -25.60
N LYS A 59 -8.29 15.81 -25.98
CA LYS A 59 -7.94 15.56 -27.38
C LYS A 59 -9.16 15.22 -28.24
N GLN A 60 -10.22 14.66 -27.63
CA GLN A 60 -11.51 14.41 -28.29
C GLN A 60 -12.42 15.67 -28.32
N GLY A 61 -11.92 16.83 -27.92
CA GLY A 61 -12.67 18.08 -27.93
C GLY A 61 -13.60 18.29 -26.72
N VAL A 62 -13.53 17.43 -25.69
CA VAL A 62 -14.35 17.57 -24.49
C VAL A 62 -13.82 18.73 -23.62
N PRO A 63 -14.65 19.73 -23.25
CA PRO A 63 -14.20 20.83 -22.41
C PRO A 63 -13.77 20.35 -21.03
N LYS A 64 -12.84 21.08 -20.40
CA LYS A 64 -12.21 20.68 -19.12
C LYS A 64 -13.22 20.32 -18.02
N TRP A 65 -14.28 21.12 -17.87
CA TRP A 65 -15.30 20.88 -16.85
C TRP A 65 -16.10 19.60 -17.09
N ALA A 66 -16.43 19.29 -18.35
CA ALA A 66 -17.13 18.07 -18.72
C ALA A 66 -16.21 16.84 -18.55
N SER A 67 -14.92 16.94 -18.90
CA SER A 67 -13.95 15.88 -18.65
C SER A 67 -13.83 15.56 -17.16
N LEU A 68 -13.83 16.58 -16.28
CA LEU A 68 -13.83 16.38 -14.83
C LEU A 68 -15.09 15.66 -14.34
N LEU A 69 -16.27 16.07 -14.83
CA LEU A 69 -17.54 15.43 -14.46
C LEU A 69 -17.61 13.98 -14.93
N ILE A 70 -17.19 13.70 -16.18
CA ILE A 70 -17.19 12.34 -16.73
C ILE A 70 -16.28 11.43 -15.88
N ILE A 71 -15.04 11.87 -15.58
CA ILE A 71 -14.10 11.10 -14.78
C ILE A 71 -14.64 10.91 -13.37
N LEU A 72 -15.18 11.96 -12.74
CA LEU A 72 -15.78 11.88 -11.42
C LEU A 72 -16.92 10.85 -11.37
N LEU A 73 -17.82 10.89 -12.34
CA LEU A 73 -18.94 9.94 -12.44
C LEU A 73 -18.44 8.51 -12.62
N VAL A 74 -17.50 8.28 -13.53
CA VAL A 74 -16.94 6.94 -13.79
C VAL A 74 -16.28 6.39 -12.52
N VAL A 75 -15.43 7.18 -11.87
CA VAL A 75 -14.71 6.76 -10.66
C VAL A 75 -15.67 6.57 -9.47
N ALA A 76 -16.69 7.44 -9.33
CA ALA A 76 -17.72 7.30 -8.31
C ALA A 76 -18.58 6.04 -8.53
N ILE A 77 -18.95 5.73 -9.78
CA ILE A 77 -19.68 4.50 -10.12
C ILE A 77 -18.83 3.27 -9.79
N ILE A 78 -17.54 3.25 -10.16
CA ILE A 78 -16.63 2.14 -9.83
C ILE A 78 -16.55 1.98 -8.30
N GLY A 79 -16.36 3.05 -7.56
CA GLY A 79 -16.33 3.03 -6.10
C GLY A 79 -17.63 2.51 -5.48
N TYR A 80 -18.78 2.94 -6.01
CA TYR A 80 -20.09 2.47 -5.56
C TYR A 80 -20.30 0.97 -5.83
N LEU A 81 -19.97 0.50 -7.04
CA LEU A 81 -20.07 -0.93 -7.40
C LEU A 81 -19.12 -1.78 -6.54
N THR A 82 -17.91 -1.26 -6.27
CA THR A 82 -16.96 -1.89 -5.34
C THR A 82 -17.54 -2.01 -3.95
N GLY A 83 -18.18 -0.95 -3.45
CA GLY A 83 -18.86 -0.95 -2.15
C GLY A 83 -19.97 -1.99 -2.09
N LEU A 84 -20.84 -2.06 -3.09
CA LEU A 84 -21.90 -3.08 -3.17
C LEU A 84 -21.33 -4.49 -3.17
N LEU A 85 -20.25 -4.74 -3.92
CA LEU A 85 -19.57 -6.04 -3.96
C LEU A 85 -19.04 -6.44 -2.58
N VAL A 86 -18.40 -5.51 -1.87
CA VAL A 86 -17.88 -5.76 -0.51
C VAL A 86 -19.02 -6.08 0.45
N ILE A 87 -20.12 -5.29 0.44
CA ILE A 87 -21.27 -5.48 1.31
C ILE A 87 -21.92 -6.84 1.03
N SER A 88 -22.13 -7.20 -0.23
CA SER A 88 -22.70 -8.50 -0.62
C SER A 88 -21.81 -9.66 -0.15
N ALA A 89 -20.50 -9.59 -0.42
CA ALA A 89 -19.58 -10.65 -0.04
C ALA A 89 -19.50 -10.87 1.48
N VAL A 90 -19.54 -9.79 2.28
CA VAL A 90 -19.56 -9.89 3.74
C VAL A 90 -20.90 -10.46 4.24
N GLY A 91 -22.01 -10.09 3.58
CA GLY A 91 -23.34 -10.60 3.90
C GLY A 91 -23.48 -12.12 3.69
N ASP A 92 -22.77 -12.69 2.74
CA ASP A 92 -22.80 -14.13 2.43
C ASP A 92 -21.95 -14.98 3.40
N VAL A 93 -21.07 -14.38 4.21
CA VAL A 93 -20.16 -15.11 5.12
C VAL A 93 -20.91 -15.95 6.14
N PRO A 94 -21.95 -15.43 6.86
CA PRO A 94 -22.68 -16.22 7.86
C PRO A 94 -23.29 -17.51 7.30
N ASP A 95 -23.85 -17.46 6.10
CA ASP A 95 -24.52 -18.60 5.46
C ASP A 95 -23.54 -19.75 5.12
N LYS A 96 -22.29 -19.42 4.87
CA LYS A 96 -21.23 -20.39 4.54
C LYS A 96 -20.48 -20.94 5.75
N MET A 97 -20.68 -20.33 6.90
CA MET A 97 -19.92 -20.60 8.12
C MET A 97 -20.07 -22.04 8.61
N GLN A 98 -21.32 -22.57 8.55
CA GLN A 98 -21.58 -23.94 8.98
C GLN A 98 -20.81 -24.95 8.09
N ALA A 99 -20.89 -24.79 6.77
CA ALA A 99 -20.18 -25.64 5.82
C ALA A 99 -18.66 -25.59 6.01
N TYR A 100 -18.10 -24.41 6.25
CA TYR A 100 -16.65 -24.25 6.53
C TYR A 100 -16.24 -24.92 7.85
N SER A 101 -17.09 -24.84 8.89
CA SER A 101 -16.86 -25.49 10.17
C SER A 101 -16.85 -27.03 10.03
N ASP A 102 -17.79 -27.56 9.27
CA ASP A 102 -17.92 -29.01 9.05
C ASP A 102 -16.73 -29.55 8.23
N ASN A 103 -16.34 -28.83 7.16
CA ASN A 103 -15.17 -29.17 6.34
C ASN A 103 -13.86 -29.09 7.11
N LEU A 104 -13.69 -28.06 7.96
CA LEU A 104 -12.49 -27.92 8.80
C LEU A 104 -12.40 -29.05 9.83
N SER A 105 -13.55 -29.46 10.40
CA SER A 105 -13.61 -30.60 11.32
C SER A 105 -13.20 -31.90 10.62
N ALA A 106 -13.72 -32.15 9.41
CA ALA A 106 -13.37 -33.29 8.59
C ALA A 106 -11.88 -33.29 8.21
N PHE A 107 -11.36 -32.13 7.81
CA PHE A 107 -9.95 -31.94 7.48
C PHE A 107 -9.02 -32.24 8.66
N MET A 108 -9.32 -31.69 9.85
CA MET A 108 -8.55 -31.98 11.06
C MET A 108 -8.57 -33.47 11.42
N ALA A 109 -9.73 -34.12 11.30
CA ALA A 109 -9.84 -35.55 11.51
C ALA A 109 -8.99 -36.36 10.51
N GLN A 110 -8.95 -35.97 9.24
CA GLN A 110 -8.13 -36.58 8.21
C GLN A 110 -6.63 -36.49 8.47
N ILE A 111 -6.14 -35.31 8.92
CA ILE A 111 -4.72 -35.12 9.28
C ILE A 111 -4.32 -35.95 10.50
N LEU A 112 -5.20 -36.07 11.49
CA LEU A 112 -4.90 -36.77 12.74
C LEU A 112 -4.98 -38.29 12.60
N LYS A 113 -5.75 -38.81 11.64
CA LYS A 113 -5.94 -40.22 11.40
C LYS A 113 -4.62 -41.03 11.23
N PRO A 114 -3.61 -40.56 10.48
CA PRO A 114 -2.34 -41.28 10.35
C PRO A 114 -1.53 -41.41 11.66
N PHE A 115 -1.80 -40.55 12.62
CA PHE A 115 -1.12 -40.56 13.93
C PHE A 115 -1.89 -41.32 15.01
N ASP A 116 -3.03 -41.94 14.64
CA ASP A 116 -3.95 -42.62 15.56
C ASP A 116 -4.41 -41.72 16.75
N VAL A 117 -4.42 -40.42 16.50
CA VAL A 117 -4.79 -39.37 17.47
C VAL A 117 -6.17 -38.83 17.12
N THR A 118 -7.07 -38.83 18.07
CA THR A 118 -8.37 -38.16 17.91
C THR A 118 -8.24 -36.66 18.06
N LEU A 119 -9.17 -35.92 17.44
CA LEU A 119 -9.27 -34.47 17.66
C LEU A 119 -9.33 -34.09 19.15
N ARG A 120 -9.91 -34.94 19.98
CA ARG A 120 -10.00 -34.74 21.44
C ARG A 120 -8.65 -34.88 22.13
N GLU A 121 -7.86 -35.88 21.77
CA GLU A 121 -6.52 -36.09 22.30
C GLU A 121 -5.57 -34.97 21.87
N PHE A 122 -5.58 -34.61 20.57
CA PHE A 122 -4.79 -33.51 20.05
C PHE A 122 -5.06 -32.19 20.80
N ALA A 123 -6.32 -31.86 21.04
CA ALA A 123 -6.66 -30.65 21.78
C ALA A 123 -6.34 -30.71 23.27
N SER A 124 -6.38 -31.91 23.86
CA SER A 124 -5.95 -32.08 25.26
C SER A 124 -4.48 -31.70 25.47
N TRP A 125 -3.62 -31.92 24.48
CA TRP A 125 -2.21 -31.51 24.52
C TRP A 125 -2.03 -30.01 24.66
N PHE A 126 -2.94 -29.23 24.07
CA PHE A 126 -2.95 -27.76 24.18
C PHE A 126 -3.85 -27.24 25.32
N LYS A 127 -4.35 -28.14 26.21
CA LYS A 127 -5.35 -27.83 27.26
C LYS A 127 -6.61 -27.14 26.71
N ILE A 128 -6.99 -27.49 25.47
CA ILE A 128 -8.16 -26.97 24.78
C ILE A 128 -9.31 -27.93 25.02
N ASP A 129 -10.35 -27.50 25.75
CA ASP A 129 -11.56 -28.31 25.97
C ASP A 129 -12.46 -28.29 24.71
N ILE A 130 -12.26 -29.28 23.79
CA ILE A 130 -13.06 -29.41 22.57
C ILE A 130 -14.56 -29.59 22.84
N ARG A 131 -14.97 -30.05 24.03
CA ARG A 131 -16.40 -30.15 24.36
C ARG A 131 -17.08 -28.77 24.39
N ARG A 132 -16.29 -27.73 24.63
CA ARG A 132 -16.72 -26.33 24.60
C ARG A 132 -16.35 -25.60 23.30
N ILE A 133 -15.49 -26.17 22.47
CA ILE A 133 -15.07 -25.59 21.19
C ILE A 133 -15.59 -26.51 20.08
N LYS A 134 -16.87 -26.38 19.76
CA LYS A 134 -17.26 -26.65 18.38
C LYS A 134 -16.42 -25.73 17.52
N ILE A 135 -15.85 -26.20 16.41
CA ILE A 135 -15.10 -25.31 15.47
C ILE A 135 -16.02 -24.17 15.01
N SER A 136 -17.34 -24.40 14.93
CA SER A 136 -18.35 -23.36 14.79
C SER A 136 -18.23 -22.25 15.85
N THR A 137 -17.96 -22.59 17.11
CA THR A 137 -17.78 -21.59 18.18
C THR A 137 -16.46 -20.82 18.09
N LEU A 138 -15.44 -21.35 17.42
CA LEU A 138 -14.23 -20.56 17.08
C LEU A 138 -14.57 -19.51 16.01
N PHE A 139 -15.31 -19.90 14.99
CA PHE A 139 -15.82 -18.95 14.00
C PHE A 139 -16.81 -17.96 14.62
N GLU A 140 -17.75 -18.43 15.48
CA GLU A 140 -18.65 -17.56 16.24
C GLU A 140 -17.86 -16.58 17.12
N LYS A 141 -16.80 -17.04 17.81
CA LYS A 141 -15.93 -16.17 18.61
C LYS A 141 -15.10 -15.20 17.76
N LEU A 142 -14.63 -15.59 16.60
CA LEU A 142 -13.99 -14.67 15.65
C LEU A 142 -14.99 -13.64 15.12
N PHE A 143 -16.24 -14.04 14.96
CA PHE A 143 -17.35 -13.16 14.61
C PHE A 143 -17.74 -12.26 15.80
N GLU A 144 -17.93 -12.84 17.00
CA GLU A 144 -18.20 -12.11 18.25
C GLU A 144 -17.05 -11.20 18.65
N ALA A 145 -15.78 -11.60 18.40
CA ALA A 145 -14.61 -10.75 18.60
C ALA A 145 -14.56 -9.58 17.61
N GLY A 146 -15.54 -9.47 16.72
CA GLY A 146 -15.67 -8.35 15.81
C GLY A 146 -14.60 -8.31 14.70
N VAL A 147 -13.87 -9.40 14.47
CA VAL A 147 -12.82 -9.42 13.43
C VAL A 147 -13.40 -9.10 12.06
N ILE A 148 -14.51 -9.74 11.70
CA ILE A 148 -15.20 -9.49 10.42
C ILE A 148 -15.82 -8.10 10.42
N GLN A 149 -16.44 -7.68 11.54
CA GLN A 149 -16.99 -6.33 11.69
C GLN A 149 -15.90 -5.27 11.58
N ASN A 150 -14.72 -5.49 12.17
CA ASN A 150 -13.58 -4.58 12.07
C ASN A 150 -13.01 -4.51 10.64
N LEU A 151 -12.96 -5.63 9.93
CA LEU A 151 -12.60 -5.64 8.51
C LEU A 151 -13.62 -4.87 7.68
N PHE A 152 -14.91 -5.11 7.90
CA PHE A 152 -15.98 -4.37 7.23
C PHE A 152 -15.90 -2.87 7.50
N ASN A 153 -15.74 -2.49 8.77
CA ASN A 153 -15.59 -1.09 9.16
C ASN A 153 -14.36 -0.44 8.52
N SER A 154 -13.24 -1.19 8.44
CA SER A 154 -12.02 -0.71 7.79
C SER A 154 -12.21 -0.53 6.28
N LEU A 155 -12.86 -1.46 5.60
CA LEU A 155 -13.18 -1.34 4.18
C LEU A 155 -14.17 -0.20 3.91
N SER A 156 -15.17 -0.04 4.77
CA SER A 156 -16.15 1.04 4.68
C SER A 156 -15.51 2.41 4.91
N SER A 157 -14.58 2.53 5.87
CA SER A 157 -13.84 3.79 6.08
C SER A 157 -12.93 4.11 4.90
N MET A 158 -12.26 3.10 4.30
CA MET A 158 -11.46 3.31 3.08
C MET A 158 -12.32 3.83 1.91
N LEU A 159 -13.54 3.33 1.76
CA LEU A 159 -14.48 3.84 0.75
C LEU A 159 -14.89 5.29 1.07
N GLY A 160 -15.16 5.61 2.34
CA GLY A 160 -15.44 6.97 2.78
C GLY A 160 -14.29 7.93 2.45
N ASP A 161 -13.06 7.58 2.83
CA ASP A 161 -11.85 8.35 2.53
C ASP A 161 -11.66 8.53 1.02
N PHE A 162 -11.98 7.51 0.23
CA PHE A 162 -11.92 7.57 -1.22
C PHE A 162 -12.89 8.60 -1.79
N PHE A 163 -14.16 8.63 -1.34
CA PHE A 163 -15.12 9.63 -1.80
C PHE A 163 -14.75 11.05 -1.37
N ILE A 164 -14.24 11.23 -0.15
CA ILE A 164 -13.70 12.52 0.30
C ILE A 164 -12.51 12.93 -0.59
N SER A 165 -11.64 11.98 -0.93
CA SER A 165 -10.50 12.22 -1.82
C SER A 165 -10.92 12.67 -3.22
N LEU A 166 -12.05 12.18 -3.75
CA LEU A 166 -12.60 12.64 -5.02
C LEU A 166 -13.03 14.12 -4.96
N ILE A 167 -13.58 14.56 -3.84
CA ILE A 167 -13.93 15.97 -3.63
C ILE A 167 -12.65 16.81 -3.66
N PHE A 168 -11.62 16.44 -2.88
CA PHE A 168 -10.33 17.13 -2.91
C PHE A 168 -9.70 17.11 -4.31
N TRP A 169 -9.78 15.98 -5.02
CA TRP A 169 -9.27 15.86 -6.38
C TRP A 169 -9.91 16.88 -7.33
N VAL A 170 -11.24 17.05 -7.28
CA VAL A 170 -11.96 18.04 -8.10
C VAL A 170 -11.45 19.45 -7.79
N PHE A 171 -11.40 19.83 -6.51
CA PHE A 171 -10.93 21.17 -6.11
C PHE A 171 -9.48 21.42 -6.52
N MET A 172 -8.60 20.43 -6.34
CA MET A 172 -7.19 20.54 -6.74
C MET A 172 -7.04 20.69 -8.25
N MET A 173 -7.82 19.92 -9.03
CA MET A 173 -7.80 20.01 -10.50
C MET A 173 -8.34 21.35 -11.02
N LEU A 174 -9.34 21.93 -10.36
CA LEU A 174 -9.83 23.27 -10.68
C LEU A 174 -8.78 24.34 -10.34
N GLY A 175 -8.09 24.17 -9.21
CA GLY A 175 -7.07 25.11 -8.69
C GLY A 175 -5.68 24.96 -9.33
N LYS A 176 -5.37 23.86 -10.02
CA LYS A 176 -4.03 23.48 -10.50
C LYS A 176 -3.29 24.62 -11.23
N ARG A 177 -3.93 25.25 -12.21
CA ARG A 177 -3.31 26.34 -12.99
C ARG A 177 -2.92 27.55 -12.12
N LYS A 178 -3.81 28.00 -11.26
CA LYS A 178 -3.53 29.12 -10.36
C LYS A 178 -2.43 28.80 -9.35
N PHE A 179 -2.36 27.54 -8.91
CA PHE A 179 -1.31 27.07 -8.00
C PHE A 179 0.06 27.06 -8.69
N GLU A 180 0.16 26.56 -9.93
CA GLU A 180 1.38 26.57 -10.72
C GLU A 180 1.88 27.99 -11.00
N GLU A 181 0.99 28.93 -11.35
CA GLU A 181 1.29 30.35 -11.51
C GLU A 181 1.85 30.96 -10.22
N ARG A 182 1.22 30.69 -9.07
CA ARG A 182 1.67 31.17 -7.76
C ARG A 182 3.02 30.60 -7.34
N LEU A 183 3.27 29.32 -7.60
CA LEU A 183 4.57 28.71 -7.34
C LEU A 183 5.68 29.39 -8.13
N THR A 184 5.44 29.68 -9.41
CA THR A 184 6.42 30.37 -10.27
C THR A 184 6.76 31.77 -9.74
N VAL A 185 5.78 32.48 -9.23
CA VAL A 185 5.99 33.81 -8.63
C VAL A 185 6.70 33.70 -7.26
N ALA A 186 6.26 32.79 -6.41
CA ALA A 186 6.82 32.63 -5.06
C ALA A 186 8.31 32.23 -5.04
N PHE A 187 8.73 31.46 -6.06
CA PHE A 187 10.11 30.96 -6.20
C PHE A 187 10.84 31.60 -7.40
N ALA A 188 10.58 32.89 -7.69
CA ALA A 188 11.05 33.58 -8.89
C ALA A 188 12.57 33.40 -9.15
N GLU A 189 13.43 33.50 -8.13
CA GLU A 189 14.88 33.37 -8.22
C GLU A 189 15.34 31.93 -8.50
N LYS A 190 14.56 30.90 -8.06
CA LYS A 190 14.84 29.47 -8.24
C LYS A 190 13.81 28.78 -9.14
N SER A 191 13.01 29.57 -9.86
CA SER A 191 11.83 29.07 -10.58
C SER A 191 12.15 27.96 -11.59
N ALA A 192 13.26 28.05 -12.32
CA ALA A 192 13.68 27.05 -13.29
C ALA A 192 14.01 25.71 -12.63
N MET A 193 14.77 25.72 -11.52
CA MET A 193 15.17 24.53 -10.78
C MET A 193 13.93 23.88 -10.09
N VAL A 194 13.09 24.69 -9.43
CA VAL A 194 11.86 24.21 -8.79
C VAL A 194 10.91 23.62 -9.83
N LYS A 195 10.73 24.28 -10.97
CA LYS A 195 9.88 23.79 -12.06
C LYS A 195 10.40 22.47 -12.64
N GLN A 196 11.72 22.36 -12.88
CA GLN A 196 12.33 21.12 -13.37
C GLN A 196 12.16 19.96 -12.39
N ASN A 197 12.34 20.23 -11.09
CA ASN A 197 12.18 19.22 -10.04
C ASN A 197 10.72 18.75 -9.94
N LEU A 198 9.76 19.66 -10.00
CA LEU A 198 8.33 19.32 -10.01
C LEU A 198 7.96 18.50 -11.26
N LEU A 199 8.50 18.85 -12.43
CA LEU A 199 8.29 18.06 -13.65
C LEU A 199 8.85 16.65 -13.51
N ASN A 200 10.05 16.51 -12.97
CA ASN A 200 10.68 15.19 -12.76
C ASN A 200 9.86 14.33 -11.78
N ILE A 201 9.39 14.92 -10.67
CA ILE A 201 8.50 14.25 -9.70
C ILE A 201 7.22 13.80 -10.40
N ASN A 202 6.59 14.71 -11.14
CA ASN A 202 5.33 14.44 -11.83
C ASN A 202 5.45 13.26 -12.79
N VAL A 203 6.48 13.26 -13.66
CA VAL A 203 6.69 12.19 -14.66
C VAL A 203 6.98 10.85 -13.98
N GLN A 204 7.83 10.81 -12.97
CA GLN A 204 8.21 9.57 -12.31
C GLN A 204 7.04 8.98 -11.50
N LEU A 205 6.34 9.81 -10.70
CA LEU A 205 5.20 9.36 -9.92
C LEU A 205 4.04 8.92 -10.83
N GLN A 206 3.76 9.68 -11.88
CA GLN A 206 2.72 9.34 -12.84
C GLN A 206 2.98 8.00 -13.51
N SER A 207 4.19 7.79 -14.05
CA SER A 207 4.58 6.54 -14.70
C SER A 207 4.45 5.36 -13.75
N TYR A 208 4.95 5.50 -12.51
CA TYR A 208 4.83 4.46 -11.49
C TYR A 208 3.37 4.11 -11.19
N LEU A 209 2.54 5.13 -10.89
CA LEU A 209 1.15 4.91 -10.50
C LEU A 209 0.34 4.27 -11.62
N ILE A 210 0.55 4.68 -12.87
CA ILE A 210 -0.13 4.11 -14.04
C ILE A 210 0.28 2.64 -14.22
N ILE A 211 1.60 2.37 -14.29
CA ILE A 211 2.11 1.01 -14.49
C ILE A 211 1.64 0.10 -13.35
N LYS A 212 1.78 0.57 -12.10
CA LYS A 212 1.37 -0.22 -10.92
C LYS A 212 -0.13 -0.49 -10.92
N THR A 213 -0.96 0.50 -11.28
CA THR A 213 -2.42 0.32 -11.38
C THR A 213 -2.80 -0.68 -12.46
N ILE A 214 -2.18 -0.59 -13.65
CA ILE A 214 -2.44 -1.53 -14.74
C ILE A 214 -2.03 -2.95 -14.36
N LEU A 215 -0.83 -3.13 -13.81
CA LEU A 215 -0.35 -4.44 -13.37
C LEU A 215 -1.23 -5.01 -12.25
N SER A 216 -1.61 -4.20 -11.27
CA SER A 216 -2.50 -4.60 -10.19
C SER A 216 -3.88 -5.03 -10.71
N LEU A 217 -4.42 -4.29 -11.69
CA LEU A 217 -5.70 -4.63 -12.32
C LEU A 217 -5.60 -5.96 -13.07
N ILE A 218 -4.54 -6.18 -13.84
CA ILE A 218 -4.30 -7.43 -14.56
C ILE A 218 -4.21 -8.61 -13.58
N VAL A 219 -3.44 -8.47 -12.50
CA VAL A 219 -3.32 -9.55 -11.48
C VAL A 219 -4.67 -9.78 -10.80
N GLY A 220 -5.39 -8.73 -10.42
CA GLY A 220 -6.72 -8.84 -9.81
C GLY A 220 -7.71 -9.57 -10.70
N ILE A 221 -7.73 -9.27 -12.01
CA ILE A 221 -8.58 -9.95 -13.00
C ILE A 221 -8.16 -11.42 -13.14
N ILE A 222 -6.86 -11.70 -13.29
CA ILE A 222 -6.36 -13.08 -13.42
C ILE A 222 -6.73 -13.91 -12.18
N VAL A 223 -6.51 -13.38 -10.99
CA VAL A 223 -6.89 -14.05 -9.73
C VAL A 223 -8.39 -14.29 -9.66
N THR A 224 -9.21 -13.29 -10.01
CA THR A 224 -10.67 -13.47 -10.09
C THR A 224 -11.06 -14.61 -11.01
N LEU A 225 -10.51 -14.65 -12.23
CA LEU A 225 -10.81 -15.69 -13.20
C LEU A 225 -10.38 -17.09 -12.72
N VAL A 226 -9.19 -17.18 -12.13
CA VAL A 226 -8.70 -18.42 -11.51
C VAL A 226 -9.67 -18.88 -10.42
N LEU A 227 -10.06 -18.01 -9.51
CA LEU A 227 -10.98 -18.35 -8.42
C LEU A 227 -12.38 -18.74 -8.90
N ILE A 228 -12.88 -18.13 -9.99
CA ILE A 228 -14.14 -18.52 -10.63
C ILE A 228 -14.02 -19.91 -11.24
N ILE A 229 -12.93 -20.23 -11.97
CA ILE A 229 -12.69 -21.54 -12.57
C ILE A 229 -12.63 -22.63 -11.50
N TYR A 230 -12.02 -22.34 -10.37
CA TYR A 230 -11.95 -23.26 -9.22
C TYR A 230 -13.21 -23.26 -8.35
N ASN A 231 -14.25 -22.47 -8.67
CA ASN A 231 -15.46 -22.26 -7.88
C ASN A 231 -15.17 -21.89 -6.41
N VAL A 232 -14.15 -21.08 -6.17
CA VAL A 232 -13.81 -20.61 -4.83
C VAL A 232 -14.72 -19.44 -4.46
N ASP A 233 -15.24 -19.49 -3.24
CA ASP A 233 -16.12 -18.46 -2.71
C ASP A 233 -15.45 -17.07 -2.66
N PHE A 234 -16.25 -16.04 -2.83
CA PHE A 234 -15.80 -14.63 -2.80
C PHE A 234 -14.77 -14.27 -3.88
N ALA A 235 -14.79 -14.94 -5.05
CA ALA A 235 -13.81 -14.76 -6.13
C ALA A 235 -13.62 -13.29 -6.53
N LEU A 236 -14.72 -12.53 -6.72
CA LEU A 236 -14.66 -11.10 -7.05
C LEU A 236 -14.07 -10.26 -5.93
N LEU A 237 -14.41 -10.55 -4.68
CA LEU A 237 -13.85 -9.86 -3.51
C LEU A 237 -12.33 -10.09 -3.42
N TRP A 238 -11.88 -11.34 -3.56
CA TRP A 238 -10.45 -11.65 -3.54
C TRP A 238 -9.68 -11.05 -4.71
N GLY A 239 -10.27 -10.99 -5.90
CA GLY A 239 -9.69 -10.27 -7.03
C GLY A 239 -9.53 -8.78 -6.77
N LEU A 240 -10.55 -8.15 -6.18
CA LEU A 240 -10.50 -6.76 -5.76
C LEU A 240 -9.44 -6.53 -4.67
N LEU A 241 -9.43 -7.37 -3.64
CA LEU A 241 -8.42 -7.30 -2.59
C LEU A 241 -7.01 -7.52 -3.15
N THR A 242 -6.84 -8.44 -4.11
CA THR A 242 -5.57 -8.63 -4.82
C THR A 242 -5.15 -7.35 -5.55
N PHE A 243 -6.07 -6.68 -6.25
CA PHE A 243 -5.80 -5.39 -6.88
C PHE A 243 -5.27 -4.36 -5.87
N VAL A 244 -5.95 -4.22 -4.73
CA VAL A 244 -5.57 -3.26 -3.67
C VAL A 244 -4.25 -3.66 -3.01
N PHE A 245 -4.12 -4.91 -2.58
CA PHE A 245 -2.92 -5.38 -1.87
C PHE A 245 -1.69 -5.41 -2.76
N ASN A 246 -1.84 -5.60 -4.06
CA ASN A 246 -0.69 -5.58 -4.98
C ASN A 246 0.09 -4.24 -4.97
N PHE A 247 -0.49 -3.15 -4.47
CA PHE A 247 0.26 -1.90 -4.23
C PHE A 247 1.23 -2.01 -3.06
N ILE A 248 1.03 -2.96 -2.14
CA ILE A 248 1.87 -3.16 -0.95
C ILE A 248 2.93 -4.22 -1.28
N PRO A 249 4.20 -3.85 -1.45
CA PRO A 249 5.25 -4.81 -1.85
C PRO A 249 5.37 -5.98 -0.85
N ASN A 250 5.53 -7.18 -1.36
CA ASN A 250 5.71 -8.44 -0.65
C ASN A 250 4.53 -8.84 0.26
N ILE A 251 4.11 -7.99 1.18
CA ILE A 251 3.03 -8.26 2.14
C ILE A 251 1.69 -8.41 1.39
N GLY A 252 1.46 -7.57 0.39
CA GLY A 252 0.23 -7.61 -0.39
C GLY A 252 0.08 -8.91 -1.18
N ALA A 253 1.12 -9.33 -1.87
CA ALA A 253 1.13 -10.59 -2.61
C ALA A 253 0.93 -11.80 -1.68
N LEU A 254 1.52 -11.77 -0.47
CA LEU A 254 1.35 -12.82 0.53
C LEU A 254 -0.12 -12.95 0.97
N ILE A 255 -0.77 -11.85 1.34
CA ILE A 255 -2.17 -11.83 1.78
C ILE A 255 -3.09 -12.24 0.63
N ALA A 256 -2.84 -11.72 -0.59
CA ALA A 256 -3.61 -12.01 -1.79
C ALA A 256 -3.47 -13.47 -2.26
N THR A 257 -2.39 -14.16 -1.86
CA THR A 257 -2.20 -15.59 -2.13
C THR A 257 -2.79 -16.46 -1.03
N ILE A 258 -2.46 -16.19 0.23
CA ILE A 258 -2.86 -17.03 1.37
C ILE A 258 -4.38 -16.97 1.59
N GLY A 259 -4.98 -15.80 1.47
CA GLY A 259 -6.41 -15.62 1.74
C GLY A 259 -7.31 -16.52 0.91
N PRO A 260 -7.25 -16.49 -0.43
CA PRO A 260 -8.04 -17.40 -1.27
C PRO A 260 -7.74 -18.89 -1.04
N ILE A 261 -6.47 -19.25 -0.76
CA ILE A 261 -6.09 -20.63 -0.43
C ILE A 261 -6.77 -21.07 0.86
N MET A 262 -6.83 -20.21 1.88
CA MET A 262 -7.53 -20.53 3.13
C MET A 262 -9.03 -20.75 2.90
N ILE A 263 -9.68 -19.92 2.07
CA ILE A 263 -11.08 -20.14 1.70
C ILE A 263 -11.26 -21.48 0.96
N ALA A 264 -10.38 -21.78 0.00
CA ALA A 264 -10.44 -23.05 -0.72
C ALA A 264 -10.23 -24.27 0.21
N LEU A 265 -9.34 -24.17 1.20
CA LEU A 265 -9.15 -25.20 2.23
C LEU A 265 -10.40 -25.39 3.11
N LEU A 266 -11.07 -24.29 3.46
CA LEU A 266 -12.32 -24.33 4.22
C LEU A 266 -13.50 -24.90 3.39
N GLN A 267 -13.49 -24.63 2.08
CA GLN A 267 -14.54 -25.04 1.16
C GLN A 267 -14.40 -26.50 0.69
N TYR A 268 -13.20 -26.94 0.38
CA TYR A 268 -12.91 -28.24 -0.25
C TYR A 268 -12.13 -29.19 0.64
N GLY A 269 -11.62 -28.74 1.78
CA GLY A 269 -10.65 -29.48 2.56
C GLY A 269 -9.26 -29.53 1.89
N PHE A 270 -8.38 -30.38 2.46
CA PHE A 270 -7.04 -30.59 1.91
C PHE A 270 -7.09 -31.63 0.79
N GLY A 271 -7.04 -31.16 -0.44
CA GLY A 271 -7.14 -32.01 -1.62
C GLY A 271 -6.43 -31.41 -2.82
N LEU A 272 -6.50 -32.11 -3.94
CA LEU A 272 -5.86 -31.69 -5.19
C LEU A 272 -6.31 -30.29 -5.64
N THR A 273 -7.58 -29.94 -5.40
CA THR A 273 -8.14 -28.63 -5.74
C THR A 273 -7.45 -27.49 -5.00
N ALA A 274 -7.29 -27.61 -3.68
CA ALA A 274 -6.64 -26.58 -2.87
C ALA A 274 -5.13 -26.48 -3.18
N ILE A 275 -4.46 -27.63 -3.39
CA ILE A 275 -3.03 -27.67 -3.73
C ILE A 275 -2.79 -27.08 -5.12
N SER A 276 -3.57 -27.46 -6.13
CA SER A 276 -3.42 -26.93 -7.50
C SER A 276 -3.72 -25.43 -7.54
N LEU A 277 -4.74 -24.96 -6.82
CA LEU A 277 -5.04 -23.54 -6.68
C LEU A 277 -3.85 -22.78 -6.04
N ALA A 278 -3.28 -23.32 -4.96
CA ALA A 278 -2.13 -22.71 -4.30
C ALA A 278 -0.94 -22.58 -5.26
N VAL A 279 -0.65 -23.60 -6.04
CA VAL A 279 0.42 -23.56 -7.06
C VAL A 279 0.12 -22.51 -8.13
N VAL A 280 -1.11 -22.46 -8.64
CA VAL A 280 -1.50 -21.49 -9.68
C VAL A 280 -1.40 -20.07 -9.15
N LEU A 281 -1.95 -19.76 -7.97
CA LEU A 281 -1.88 -18.41 -7.39
C LEU A 281 -0.44 -18.01 -7.07
N PHE A 282 0.37 -18.93 -6.55
CA PHE A 282 1.80 -18.71 -6.32
C PHE A 282 2.53 -18.36 -7.62
N LEU A 283 2.28 -19.12 -8.70
CA LEU A 283 2.86 -18.83 -10.02
C LEU A 283 2.42 -17.47 -10.56
N VAL A 284 1.14 -17.12 -10.48
CA VAL A 284 0.61 -15.83 -10.94
C VAL A 284 1.32 -14.67 -10.22
N HIS A 285 1.39 -14.71 -8.89
CA HIS A 285 2.04 -13.64 -8.12
C HIS A 285 3.54 -13.57 -8.35
N ASN A 286 4.23 -14.72 -8.46
CA ASN A 286 5.67 -14.74 -8.74
C ASN A 286 6.00 -14.24 -10.15
N LEU A 287 5.26 -14.67 -11.16
CA LEU A 287 5.47 -14.22 -12.54
C LEU A 287 5.26 -12.71 -12.65
N VAL A 288 4.19 -12.18 -12.07
CA VAL A 288 3.94 -10.74 -12.15
C VAL A 288 4.90 -9.95 -11.26
N GLY A 289 5.05 -10.32 -9.99
CA GLY A 289 5.87 -9.57 -9.02
C GLY A 289 7.37 -9.62 -9.30
N ASN A 290 7.91 -10.76 -9.74
CA ASN A 290 9.36 -10.94 -9.89
C ASN A 290 9.87 -10.80 -11.34
N LEU A 291 9.01 -10.98 -12.35
CA LEU A 291 9.42 -10.89 -13.75
C LEU A 291 8.81 -9.69 -14.46
N ILE A 292 7.49 -9.52 -14.38
CA ILE A 292 6.78 -8.49 -15.15
C ILE A 292 6.95 -7.12 -14.49
N GLU A 293 6.71 -7.02 -13.19
CA GLU A 293 6.77 -5.75 -12.46
C GLU A 293 8.16 -5.08 -12.55
N PRO A 294 9.31 -5.76 -12.30
CA PRO A 294 10.62 -5.16 -12.46
C PRO A 294 10.94 -4.76 -13.90
N HIS A 295 10.41 -5.48 -14.89
CA HIS A 295 10.62 -5.15 -16.30
C HIS A 295 9.98 -3.81 -16.67
N TYR A 296 8.76 -3.54 -16.22
CA TYR A 296 8.02 -2.32 -16.55
C TYR A 296 8.30 -1.16 -15.60
N LEU A 297 8.46 -1.41 -14.29
CA LEU A 297 8.82 -0.38 -13.31
C LEU A 297 10.30 0.00 -13.42
N GLY A 298 11.14 -0.94 -13.80
CA GLY A 298 12.52 -0.80 -14.23
C GLY A 298 13.33 0.22 -13.44
N ARG A 299 13.82 1.26 -14.15
CA ARG A 299 14.71 2.28 -13.63
C ARG A 299 14.01 3.49 -13.03
N HIS A 300 12.67 3.51 -12.98
CA HIS A 300 11.90 4.71 -12.65
C HIS A 300 11.90 5.04 -11.15
N MET A 301 12.06 4.03 -10.28
CA MET A 301 12.12 4.25 -8.84
C MET A 301 13.30 3.49 -8.25
N ASP A 302 14.49 4.12 -8.31
CA ASP A 302 15.69 3.59 -7.68
C ASP A 302 15.59 3.67 -6.15
N LEU A 303 14.70 2.86 -5.55
CA LEU A 303 14.52 2.73 -4.10
C LEU A 303 15.12 1.43 -3.60
N SER A 304 15.88 1.50 -2.51
CA SER A 304 16.39 0.32 -1.81
C SER A 304 15.25 -0.53 -1.25
N PRO A 305 15.24 -1.87 -1.42
CA PRO A 305 14.23 -2.74 -0.83
C PRO A 305 14.11 -2.58 0.68
N VAL A 306 15.21 -2.34 1.38
CA VAL A 306 15.24 -2.11 2.83
C VAL A 306 14.49 -0.81 3.16
N PHE A 307 14.72 0.25 2.38
CA PHE A 307 14.03 1.52 2.58
C PHE A 307 12.53 1.41 2.27
N VAL A 308 12.15 0.66 1.25
CA VAL A 308 10.75 0.37 0.94
C VAL A 308 10.07 -0.36 2.12
N LEU A 309 10.73 -1.37 2.69
CA LEU A 309 10.22 -2.10 3.86
C LEU A 309 10.07 -1.16 5.08
N PHE A 310 11.08 -0.34 5.34
CA PHE A 310 11.02 0.67 6.40
C PHE A 310 9.86 1.64 6.19
N SER A 311 9.70 2.15 4.96
CA SER A 311 8.59 3.04 4.58
C SER A 311 7.23 2.38 4.80
N LEU A 312 7.08 1.10 4.43
CA LEU A 312 5.85 0.32 4.66
C LEU A 312 5.51 0.23 6.15
N ILE A 313 6.48 -0.12 7.00
CA ILE A 313 6.27 -0.22 8.44
C ILE A 313 5.92 1.16 9.03
N PHE A 314 6.66 2.19 8.65
CA PHE A 314 6.48 3.55 9.16
C PHE A 314 5.10 4.14 8.78
N TRP A 315 4.76 4.13 7.50
CA TRP A 315 3.47 4.67 7.04
C TRP A 315 2.31 3.77 7.44
N GLY A 316 2.54 2.45 7.50
CA GLY A 316 1.57 1.49 8.02
C GLY A 316 1.24 1.73 9.49
N TRP A 317 2.23 2.09 10.30
CA TRP A 317 2.03 2.45 11.71
C TRP A 317 1.28 3.78 11.86
N ILE A 318 1.56 4.80 11.01
CA ILE A 318 0.94 6.11 11.09
C ILE A 318 -0.51 6.09 10.56
N TRP A 319 -0.75 5.50 9.37
CA TRP A 319 -2.03 5.58 8.64
C TRP A 319 -2.66 4.22 8.33
N GLY A 320 -2.17 3.13 8.92
CA GLY A 320 -2.70 1.78 8.69
C GLY A 320 -2.50 1.28 7.26
N ILE A 321 -3.48 0.54 6.75
CA ILE A 321 -3.45 -0.07 5.41
C ILE A 321 -3.27 0.99 4.31
N VAL A 322 -3.95 2.14 4.44
CA VAL A 322 -3.81 3.23 3.48
C VAL A 322 -2.38 3.78 3.46
N GLY A 323 -1.73 3.88 4.64
CA GLY A 323 -0.33 4.27 4.74
C GLY A 323 0.61 3.28 4.05
N MET A 324 0.37 1.97 4.19
CA MET A 324 1.13 0.94 3.48
C MET A 324 0.97 1.05 1.96
N PHE A 325 -0.24 1.28 1.49
CA PHE A 325 -0.55 1.51 0.07
C PHE A 325 0.21 2.72 -0.50
N LEU A 326 0.29 3.80 0.27
CA LEU A 326 0.92 5.06 -0.11
C LEU A 326 2.43 5.09 0.13
N ALA A 327 2.99 4.10 0.83
CA ALA A 327 4.38 4.10 1.31
C ALA A 327 5.41 4.25 0.20
N VAL A 328 5.26 3.50 -0.90
CA VAL A 328 6.22 3.55 -2.02
C VAL A 328 6.15 4.88 -2.78
N PRO A 329 4.98 5.39 -3.18
CA PRO A 329 4.87 6.70 -3.80
C PRO A 329 5.40 7.84 -2.91
N ILE A 330 5.12 7.81 -1.61
CA ILE A 330 5.63 8.83 -0.67
C ILE A 330 7.16 8.73 -0.59
N ALA A 331 7.71 7.51 -0.43
CA ALA A 331 9.15 7.30 -0.39
C ALA A 331 9.85 7.82 -1.65
N ALA A 332 9.27 7.59 -2.83
CA ALA A 332 9.80 8.08 -4.08
C ALA A 332 9.75 9.61 -4.17
N ALA A 333 8.64 10.23 -3.78
CA ALA A 333 8.52 11.68 -3.72
C ALA A 333 9.54 12.28 -2.75
N MET A 334 9.70 11.70 -1.54
CA MET A 334 10.69 12.11 -0.55
C MET A 334 12.11 12.01 -1.09
N LYS A 335 12.47 10.89 -1.74
CA LYS A 335 13.81 10.72 -2.34
C LYS A 335 14.11 11.81 -3.37
N ILE A 336 13.17 12.09 -4.28
CA ILE A 336 13.35 13.14 -5.29
C ILE A 336 13.50 14.51 -4.63
N LEU A 337 12.68 14.83 -3.61
CA LEU A 337 12.80 16.09 -2.87
C LEU A 337 14.15 16.20 -2.16
N PHE A 338 14.58 15.16 -1.45
CA PHE A 338 15.83 15.15 -0.70
C PHE A 338 17.06 15.21 -1.62
N SER A 339 17.00 14.63 -2.82
CA SER A 339 18.08 14.72 -3.80
C SER A 339 18.35 16.15 -4.29
N ASN A 340 17.36 17.04 -4.14
CA ASN A 340 17.44 18.43 -4.57
C ASN A 340 17.77 19.42 -3.43
N ILE A 341 17.90 18.94 -2.19
CA ILE A 341 18.21 19.74 -1.01
C ILE A 341 19.60 19.31 -0.52
N GLU A 342 20.62 20.18 -0.67
CA GLU A 342 22.03 19.86 -0.33
C GLU A 342 22.21 19.13 1.01
N PRO A 343 21.66 19.60 2.16
CA PRO A 343 21.82 18.92 3.44
C PRO A 343 21.17 17.53 3.50
N LEU A 344 20.17 17.24 2.63
CA LEU A 344 19.41 15.99 2.61
C LEU A 344 19.85 14.99 1.54
N LYS A 345 20.77 15.38 0.64
CA LYS A 345 21.33 14.49 -0.39
C LYS A 345 21.88 13.17 0.15
N PRO A 346 22.62 13.11 1.28
CA PRO A 346 23.08 11.85 1.82
C PRO A 346 21.92 10.88 2.15
N ILE A 347 20.79 11.41 2.65
CA ILE A 347 19.62 10.59 2.93
C ILE A 347 19.03 10.06 1.62
N ALA A 348 18.89 10.90 0.60
CA ALA A 348 18.41 10.47 -0.72
C ALA A 348 19.25 9.35 -1.34
N ILE A 349 20.57 9.38 -1.13
CA ILE A 349 21.51 8.35 -1.57
C ILE A 349 21.24 7.03 -0.83
N LEU A 350 21.09 7.07 0.49
CA LEU A 350 20.76 5.88 1.32
C LEU A 350 19.40 5.28 0.97
N MET A 351 18.46 6.10 0.47
CA MET A 351 17.17 5.62 -0.05
C MET A 351 17.28 4.87 -1.37
N GLY A 352 18.39 5.05 -2.12
CA GLY A 352 18.62 4.43 -3.43
C GLY A 352 19.05 2.97 -3.36
N SER A 353 18.79 2.21 -4.44
CA SER A 353 19.24 0.82 -4.59
C SER A 353 20.62 0.71 -5.21
N LYS A 354 21.04 1.73 -5.98
CA LYS A 354 22.34 1.80 -6.64
C LYS A 354 23.17 2.90 -6.02
N ALA A 355 24.44 2.60 -5.69
CA ALA A 355 25.43 3.65 -5.51
C ALA A 355 25.52 4.38 -6.85
N GLN A 356 24.88 5.54 -6.98
CA GLN A 356 25.14 6.42 -8.11
C GLN A 356 26.63 6.63 -8.14
N ASN A 357 27.24 6.67 -9.33
CA ASN A 357 28.63 7.12 -9.52
C ASN A 357 28.75 8.55 -8.99
N ILE A 358 28.86 8.64 -7.69
CA ILE A 358 29.23 9.86 -7.02
C ILE A 358 30.74 9.86 -7.17
N ASN A 359 31.26 10.81 -7.94
CA ASN A 359 32.65 11.20 -7.72
C ASN A 359 32.81 11.27 -6.20
N PRO A 360 33.62 10.43 -5.56
CA PRO A 360 33.84 10.55 -4.14
C PRO A 360 34.27 11.99 -3.93
N ILE A 361 33.52 12.70 -3.08
CA ILE A 361 34.10 13.90 -2.46
C ILE A 361 35.25 13.31 -1.67
N ILE A 362 36.42 13.32 -2.26
CA ILE A 362 37.66 13.00 -1.60
C ILE A 362 37.73 14.04 -0.47
N PHE A 363 37.39 13.60 0.75
CA PHE A 363 37.84 14.31 1.93
C PHE A 363 39.33 14.22 1.90
N GLU A 364 40.02 15.14 1.18
CA GLU A 364 41.44 15.38 1.42
C GLU A 364 41.54 15.75 2.91
N PRO A 365 42.23 14.92 3.70
CA PRO A 365 42.54 15.33 5.05
C PRO A 365 43.39 16.58 4.91
N LYS A 366 42.86 17.72 5.37
CA LYS A 366 43.60 18.98 5.45
C LYS A 366 44.89 18.68 6.20
N ASN A 367 46.00 18.60 5.49
CA ASN A 367 47.30 18.44 6.09
C ASN A 367 47.48 19.58 7.11
N ILE A 368 47.42 19.24 8.40
CA ILE A 368 47.70 20.14 9.51
C ILE A 368 49.24 20.11 9.76
N ASN A 369 50.01 20.26 8.71
CA ASN A 369 51.45 20.45 8.86
C ASN A 369 51.88 21.42 7.76
N GLU A 370 51.62 22.69 7.93
CA GLU A 370 52.32 23.84 7.38
C GLU A 370 51.81 25.09 8.12
N GLU A 371 52.39 25.33 9.30
CA GLU A 371 52.97 26.55 9.88
C GLU A 371 53.30 26.35 11.35
#